data_495d6fe48260682b9ac088c77e60bc39
#
_entry.id   495d6fe48260682b9ac088c77e60bc39
#
_cell.length_a   1.000
_cell.length_b   1.000
_cell.length_c   1.000
_cell.angle_alpha   90.00
_cell.angle_beta   90.00
_cell.angle_gamma   90.00
#
_symmetry.space_group_name_H-M   'P 1'
#
loop_
_entity.id
_entity.type
_entity.pdbx_description
1 polymer ?
#
loop_
_entity_poly.entity_id
_entity_poly.type
_entity_poly.pdbx_seq_one_letter_code
_entity_poly.pdbx_strand_id
1 'polypeptide(L)'
;MGTEPERPLAAEPAPAAFHYGPGHMIMHGNAVFVTMFGRGVVGQPAREAMIGLPAKAFELMDLVYTTGKPGACRVTTSDGEKRLVVAPRRDPETGEIYGVTTHLRPAAD
;
A
#
# COMPACT_ATOMS: atom_id res chain seq x y z
N MET A 1 -10.40 12.42 -30.89
CA MET A 1 -10.32 12.15 -30.53
C MET A 1 -9.91 11.75 -29.81
N GLY A 2 -9.85 11.70 -29.53
CA GLY A 2 -9.55 11.22 -28.93
C GLY A 2 -9.25 10.82 -28.23
N THR A 3 -9.04 10.52 -28.03
CA THR A 3 -8.81 10.05 -27.34
C THR A 3 -8.37 9.70 -26.45
N GLU A 4 -8.04 9.65 -26.17
CA GLU A 4 -7.59 9.36 -25.27
C GLU A 4 -7.99 9.06 -24.30
N PRO A 5 -8.38 8.71 -23.99
CA PRO A 5 -8.89 8.52 -22.98
C PRO A 5 -8.56 7.92 -22.15
N GLU A 6 -8.42 7.65 -22.07
CA GLU A 6 -8.24 7.18 -21.28
C GLU A 6 -7.54 7.04 -20.45
N ARG A 7 -7.06 7.23 -20.31
CA ARG A 7 -6.41 7.18 -19.40
C ARG A 7 -6.95 7.23 -18.38
N PRO A 8 -7.35 6.59 -18.08
CA PRO A 8 -8.07 6.55 -17.04
C PRO A 8 -7.43 7.02 -15.98
N LEU A 9 -7.12 7.10 -16.30
CA LEU A 9 -6.75 7.41 -15.47
C LEU A 9 -6.82 8.56 -15.21
N ALA A 10 -7.15 9.05 -16.07
CA ALA A 10 -7.62 10.23 -15.57
C ALA A 10 -8.07 10.02 -14.25
N ALA A 11 -8.31 8.83 -13.97
CA ALA A 11 -8.65 8.47 -12.65
C ALA A 11 -7.53 8.83 -11.74
N GLU A 12 -7.85 9.22 -10.55
CA GLU A 12 -6.85 9.53 -9.59
C GLU A 12 -6.08 8.31 -9.21
N PRO A 13 -4.77 8.42 -9.04
CA PRO A 13 -3.99 7.28 -8.58
C PRO A 13 -4.38 6.92 -7.16
N ALA A 14 -4.33 5.66 -6.87
CA ALA A 14 -4.56 5.20 -5.52
C ALA A 14 -3.32 5.45 -4.66
N PRO A 15 -3.50 5.71 -3.36
CA PRO A 15 -2.33 5.79 -2.47
C PRO A 15 -1.54 4.49 -2.53
N ALA A 16 -0.25 4.62 -2.74
CA ALA A 16 0.62 3.47 -2.89
C ALA A 16 1.95 3.73 -2.23
N ALA A 17 2.54 2.69 -1.66
CA ALA A 17 3.80 2.82 -0.97
C ALA A 17 4.60 1.53 -1.07
N PHE A 18 5.91 1.67 -0.89
CA PHE A 18 6.82 0.55 -0.75
C PHE A 18 7.33 0.54 0.68
N HIS A 19 7.30 -0.65 1.29
CA HIS A 19 7.73 -0.86 2.67
C HIS A 19 8.84 -1.89 2.70
N TYR A 20 9.87 -1.65 3.49
CA TYR A 20 11.05 -2.49 3.54
C TYR A 20 11.11 -3.24 4.88
N GLY A 21 11.47 -4.52 4.81
CA GLY A 21 11.79 -5.33 5.97
C GLY A 21 10.58 -5.77 6.76
N PRO A 22 10.80 -6.56 7.81
CA PRO A 22 9.70 -7.12 8.60
C PRO A 22 8.93 -6.06 9.38
N GLY A 23 9.53 -4.91 9.63
CA GLY A 23 8.84 -3.80 10.29
C GLY A 23 8.05 -2.92 9.35
N HIS A 24 8.06 -3.22 8.07
CA HIS A 24 7.31 -2.48 7.06
C HIS A 24 7.65 -1.00 7.07
N MET A 25 8.96 -0.74 7.07
CA MET A 25 9.46 0.63 7.05
C MET A 25 9.05 1.29 5.74
N ILE A 26 8.41 2.45 5.83
CA ILE A 26 7.97 3.17 4.63
C ILE A 26 9.18 3.78 3.97
N MET A 27 9.51 3.31 2.77
CA MET A 27 10.65 3.81 2.03
C MET A 27 10.24 4.79 0.95
N HIS A 28 9.04 4.65 0.44
CA HIS A 28 8.55 5.51 -0.62
C HIS A 28 7.04 5.48 -0.64
N GLY A 29 6.43 6.64 -0.85
CA GLY A 29 4.99 6.73 -1.05
C GLY A 29 4.73 7.67 -2.21
N ASN A 30 3.69 7.37 -3.01
CA ASN A 30 3.34 8.30 -4.07
C ASN A 30 2.68 9.53 -3.46
N ALA A 31 2.43 10.53 -4.30
CA ALA A 31 1.92 11.81 -3.80
C ALA A 31 0.60 11.65 -3.05
N VAL A 32 -0.25 10.75 -3.52
CA VAL A 32 -1.55 10.53 -2.88
C VAL A 32 -1.36 9.93 -1.48
N PHE A 33 -0.43 8.98 -1.36
CA PHE A 33 -0.11 8.37 -0.08
C PHE A 33 0.41 9.43 0.90
N VAL A 34 1.33 10.26 0.44
CA VAL A 34 1.90 11.30 1.30
C VAL A 34 0.85 12.32 1.70
N THR A 35 -0.07 12.65 0.80
CA THR A 35 -1.16 13.54 1.14
C THR A 35 -2.06 12.93 2.20
N MET A 36 -2.32 11.62 2.11
CA MET A 36 -3.20 10.94 3.05
C MET A 36 -2.57 10.78 4.43
N PHE A 37 -1.30 10.42 4.50
CA PHE A 37 -0.67 10.05 5.77
C PHE A 37 0.36 11.07 6.27
N GLY A 38 0.74 12.04 5.44
CA GLY A 38 1.67 13.09 5.85
C GLY A 38 3.07 12.87 5.31
N ARG A 39 3.80 13.97 5.20
CA ARG A 39 5.14 13.93 4.61
C ARG A 39 6.17 13.23 5.49
N GLY A 40 5.94 13.24 6.79
CA GLY A 40 6.92 12.68 7.71
C GLY A 40 6.88 11.18 7.82
N VAL A 41 6.03 10.49 7.04
CA VAL A 41 5.87 9.06 7.21
C VAL A 41 7.01 8.26 6.59
N VAL A 42 7.71 8.81 5.61
CA VAL A 42 8.83 8.09 5.01
C VAL A 42 9.91 7.91 6.07
N GLY A 43 10.37 6.68 6.22
CA GLY A 43 11.35 6.33 7.25
C GLY A 43 10.73 5.82 8.53
N GLN A 44 9.40 5.75 8.60
CA GLN A 44 8.72 5.26 9.80
C GLN A 44 8.10 3.90 9.53
N PRO A 45 7.96 3.07 10.58
CA PRO A 45 7.24 1.80 10.43
C PRO A 45 5.77 2.06 10.09
N ALA A 46 5.20 1.19 9.29
CA ALA A 46 3.83 1.37 8.83
C ALA A 46 2.86 1.50 10.00
N ARG A 47 3.05 0.70 11.05
CA ARG A 47 2.12 0.73 12.19
C ARG A 47 2.08 2.09 12.88
N GLU A 48 3.18 2.83 12.83
CA GLU A 48 3.23 4.14 13.47
C GLU A 48 2.78 5.25 12.53
N ALA A 49 3.00 5.06 11.24
CA ALA A 49 2.79 6.12 10.27
C ALA A 49 1.41 6.09 9.64
N MET A 50 0.89 4.90 9.39
CA MET A 50 -0.40 4.78 8.71
C MET A 50 -1.52 4.76 9.73
N ILE A 51 -1.63 5.88 10.43
CA ILE A 51 -2.59 6.05 11.51
C ILE A 51 -4.01 5.95 10.95
N GLY A 52 -4.87 5.26 11.69
CA GLY A 52 -6.25 5.11 11.30
C GLY A 52 -6.58 3.81 10.62
N LEU A 53 -5.56 3.05 10.19
CA LEU A 53 -5.83 1.75 9.63
C LEU A 53 -6.04 0.72 10.75
N PRO A 54 -6.95 -0.22 10.55
CA PRO A 54 -7.19 -1.24 11.57
C PRO A 54 -6.04 -2.23 11.66
N ALA A 55 -5.98 -2.94 12.77
CA ALA A 55 -4.93 -3.92 13.01
C ALA A 55 -4.83 -4.94 11.88
N LYS A 56 -5.96 -5.34 11.30
CA LYS A 56 -5.94 -6.36 10.25
C LYS A 56 -5.13 -5.93 9.03
N ALA A 57 -4.99 -4.62 8.81
CA ALA A 57 -4.17 -4.13 7.70
C ALA A 57 -2.71 -4.52 7.91
N PHE A 58 -2.22 -4.33 9.13
CA PHE A 58 -0.82 -4.64 9.42
C PHE A 58 -0.60 -6.14 9.53
N GLU A 59 -1.60 -6.87 10.00
CA GLU A 59 -1.52 -8.33 10.01
C GLU A 59 -1.44 -8.88 8.59
N LEU A 60 -2.17 -8.28 7.66
CA LEU A 60 -2.08 -8.67 6.27
C LEU A 60 -0.67 -8.40 5.72
N MET A 61 -0.09 -7.26 6.06
CA MET A 61 1.27 -6.95 5.61
C MET A 61 2.26 -7.98 6.16
N ASP A 62 2.10 -8.36 7.44
CA ASP A 62 2.95 -9.39 8.02
C ASP A 62 2.79 -10.71 7.29
N LEU A 63 1.56 -11.08 6.99
CA LEU A 63 1.28 -12.35 6.34
C LEU A 63 1.88 -12.39 4.93
N VAL A 64 1.71 -11.32 4.17
CA VAL A 64 2.26 -11.24 2.82
C VAL A 64 3.79 -11.29 2.87
N TYR A 65 4.38 -10.58 3.81
CA TYR A 65 5.83 -10.59 3.96
C TYR A 65 6.35 -11.99 4.27
N THR A 66 5.63 -12.71 5.13
CA THR A 66 6.05 -14.02 5.58
C THR A 66 5.82 -15.11 4.53
N THR A 67 4.65 -15.06 3.88
CA THR A 67 4.27 -16.14 2.96
C THR A 67 4.67 -15.87 1.52
N GLY A 68 4.86 -14.62 1.15
CA GLY A 68 5.14 -14.27 -0.23
C GLY A 68 3.94 -14.32 -1.14
N LYS A 69 2.75 -14.41 -0.58
CA LYS A 69 1.52 -14.45 -1.38
C LYS A 69 0.79 -13.13 -1.22
N PRO A 70 0.40 -12.51 -2.34
CA PRO A 70 -0.34 -11.26 -2.25
C PRO A 70 -1.70 -11.47 -1.59
N GLY A 71 -2.22 -10.41 -1.01
CA GLY A 71 -3.51 -10.47 -0.34
C GLY A 71 -4.20 -9.13 -0.37
N ALA A 72 -5.43 -9.14 0.09
CA ALA A 72 -6.24 -7.94 0.14
C ALA A 72 -7.21 -8.02 1.30
N CYS A 73 -7.59 -6.86 1.82
CA CYS A 73 -8.65 -6.81 2.83
C CYS A 73 -9.33 -5.45 2.74
N ARG A 74 -10.54 -5.38 3.30
CA ARG A 74 -11.24 -4.12 3.39
C ARG A 74 -10.78 -3.37 4.64
N VAL A 75 -10.61 -2.06 4.48
CA VAL A 75 -10.28 -1.20 5.60
C VAL A 75 -11.14 0.04 5.51
N THR A 76 -11.43 0.64 6.66
CA THR A 76 -12.19 1.88 6.70
C THR A 76 -11.21 3.02 6.98
N THR A 77 -11.26 4.03 6.14
CA THR A 77 -10.41 5.21 6.30
C THR A 77 -11.33 6.43 6.48
N SER A 78 -10.72 7.58 6.71
CA SER A 78 -11.49 8.82 6.81
C SER A 78 -12.24 9.12 5.51
N ASP A 79 -11.77 8.60 4.40
CA ASP A 79 -12.42 8.79 3.10
C ASP A 79 -13.41 7.69 2.78
N GLY A 80 -13.72 6.82 3.74
CA GLY A 80 -14.66 5.74 3.53
C GLY A 80 -13.97 4.41 3.40
N GLU A 81 -14.72 3.42 2.92
CA GLU A 81 -14.18 2.08 2.78
C GLU A 81 -13.25 1.97 1.61
N LYS A 82 -12.13 1.28 1.83
CA LYS A 82 -11.13 1.06 0.81
C LYS A 82 -10.76 -0.41 0.79
N ARG A 83 -10.12 -0.81 -0.27
CA ARG A 83 -9.56 -2.14 -0.38
C ARG A 83 -8.05 -2.01 -0.32
N LEU A 84 -7.45 -2.59 0.71
CA LEU A 84 -6.00 -2.61 0.84
C LEU A 84 -5.47 -3.83 0.10
N VAL A 85 -4.61 -3.60 -0.87
CA VAL A 85 -3.97 -4.67 -1.63
C VAL A 85 -2.50 -4.65 -1.26
N VAL A 86 -1.97 -5.81 -0.87
CA VAL A 86 -0.58 -5.94 -0.44
C VAL A 86 0.08 -7.01 -1.29
N ALA A 87 1.23 -6.70 -1.83
CA ALA A 87 1.99 -7.63 -2.66
C ALA A 87 3.43 -7.70 -2.18
N PRO A 88 4.07 -8.88 -2.28
CA PRO A 88 5.45 -9.01 -1.84
C PRO A 88 6.41 -8.43 -2.88
N ARG A 89 7.55 -7.96 -2.39
CA ARG A 89 8.66 -7.57 -3.25
C ARG A 89 9.78 -8.57 -3.03
N ARG A 90 10.25 -9.14 -4.12
CA ARG A 90 11.28 -10.17 -4.07
C ARG A 90 12.54 -9.70 -4.76
N ASP A 91 13.66 -10.12 -4.22
CA ASP A 91 14.93 -9.96 -4.89
C ASP A 91 14.91 -10.85 -6.12
N PRO A 92 15.14 -10.32 -7.32
CA PRO A 92 15.06 -11.12 -8.53
C PRO A 92 16.14 -12.19 -8.61
N GLU A 93 17.23 -12.05 -7.89
CA GLU A 93 18.31 -13.02 -7.96
C GLU A 93 18.16 -14.13 -6.94
N THR A 94 17.70 -13.80 -5.73
CA THR A 94 17.62 -14.79 -4.66
C THR A 94 16.21 -15.28 -4.42
N GLY A 95 15.21 -14.53 -4.87
CA GLY A 95 13.82 -14.84 -4.58
C GLY A 95 13.39 -14.47 -3.17
N GLU A 96 14.28 -13.94 -2.37
CA GLU A 96 13.94 -13.57 -1.00
C GLU A 96 13.06 -12.34 -0.97
N ILE A 97 12.11 -12.35 -0.05
CA ILE A 97 11.21 -11.22 0.13
C ILE A 97 11.92 -10.19 0.99
N TYR A 98 11.98 -8.96 0.51
CA TYR A 98 12.61 -7.89 1.29
C TYR A 98 11.63 -6.79 1.66
N GLY A 99 10.39 -6.89 1.20
CA GLY A 99 9.41 -5.86 1.54
C GLY A 99 8.07 -6.17 0.92
N VAL A 100 7.15 -5.23 1.06
CA VAL A 100 5.83 -5.33 0.45
C VAL A 100 5.47 -3.98 -0.17
N THR A 101 4.53 -4.01 -1.11
CA THR A 101 3.91 -2.79 -1.61
C THR A 101 2.46 -2.79 -1.16
N THR A 102 1.94 -1.60 -0.92
CA THR A 102 0.54 -1.43 -0.53
C THR A 102 -0.14 -0.48 -1.48
N HIS A 103 -1.41 -0.77 -1.76
CA HIS A 103 -2.28 0.11 -2.54
C HIS A 103 -3.62 0.18 -1.83
N LEU A 104 -4.13 1.39 -1.65
CA LEU A 104 -5.47 1.59 -1.11
C LEU A 104 -6.38 1.95 -2.26
N ARG A 105 -7.14 1.00 -2.72
CA ARG A 105 -8.02 1.19 -3.85
C ARG A 105 -9.43 1.49 -3.38
N PRO A 106 -10.26 2.11 -4.21
CA PRO A 106 -11.67 2.24 -3.85
C PRO A 106 -12.25 0.86 -3.59
N ALA A 107 -13.12 0.78 -2.60
CA ALA A 107 -13.81 -0.47 -2.32
C ALA A 107 -14.88 -0.63 -3.38
N ALA A 108 -14.56 -1.29 -4.41
CA ALA A 108 -15.44 -1.42 -5.52
C ALA A 108 -16.62 -2.23 -5.15
N ASP A 109 -17.65 -1.92 -5.67
CA ASP A 109 -18.73 -2.63 -5.50
C ASP A 109 -18.94 -3.64 -6.40
#